data_16a93c5a9b87e20303822ac4e56f36e1
#
_entry.id   16a93c5a9b87e20303822ac4e56f36e1
#
_cell.length_a   1.000
_cell.length_b   1.000
_cell.length_c   1.000
_cell.angle_alpha   90.00
_cell.angle_beta   90.00
_cell.angle_gamma   90.00
#
_symmetry.space_group_name_H-M   'P 1'
#
loop_
_entity.id
_entity.type
_entity.pdbx_description
1 polymer ?
#
loop_
_entity_poly.entity_id
_entity_poly.type
_entity_poly.pdbx_seq_one_letter_code
_entity_poly.pdbx_strand_id
1 'polypeptide(L)' 'MAKTITPEQVLTAARDLKRSEFTRDDLAAELGVGKPKFKQAFKAARERGGLEKVRDGDDRKGRFRVTDG' A
#
# COMPACT_ATOMS: atom_id res chain seq x y z
N MET A 1 13.15 18.55 5.74
CA MET A 1 12.80 18.10 4.40
C MET A 1 11.64 17.14 4.47
N ALA A 2 10.61 17.39 3.69
CA ALA A 2 9.46 16.49 3.65
C ALA A 2 9.83 15.27 2.82
N LYS A 3 9.71 14.09 3.42
CA LYS A 3 9.90 12.85 2.66
C LYS A 3 8.68 12.66 1.76
N THR A 4 8.92 12.60 0.48
CA THR A 4 7.87 12.31 -0.49
C THR A 4 7.88 10.83 -0.81
N ILE A 5 6.72 10.19 -0.75
CA ILE A 5 6.60 8.79 -1.10
C ILE A 5 6.07 8.71 -2.52
N THR A 6 6.69 7.86 -3.34
CA THR A 6 6.22 7.61 -4.69
C THR A 6 5.36 6.35 -4.72
N PRO A 7 4.48 6.19 -5.72
CA PRO A 7 3.74 4.96 -5.89
C PRO A 7 4.65 3.74 -6.01
N GLU A 8 5.81 3.92 -6.63
CA GLU A 8 6.78 2.84 -6.79
C GLU A 8 7.30 2.35 -5.45
N GLN A 9 7.52 3.27 -4.51
CA GLN A 9 7.96 2.89 -3.17
C GLN A 9 6.90 2.06 -2.46
N VAL A 10 5.63 2.41 -2.65
CA VAL A 10 4.52 1.65 -2.09
C VAL A 10 4.50 0.23 -2.66
N LEU A 11 4.66 0.11 -3.97
CA LEU A 11 4.68 -1.20 -4.62
C LEU A 11 5.86 -2.05 -4.17
N THR A 12 7.04 -1.42 -4.04
CA THR A 12 8.22 -2.11 -3.57
C THR A 12 8.02 -2.63 -2.15
N ALA A 13 7.45 -1.80 -1.26
CA ALA A 13 7.17 -2.21 0.11
C ALA A 13 6.18 -3.37 0.13
N ALA A 14 5.16 -3.32 -0.73
CA ALA A 14 4.18 -4.38 -0.80
C ALA A 14 4.80 -5.71 -1.20
N ARG A 15 5.73 -5.67 -2.16
CA ARG A 15 6.46 -6.87 -2.57
C ARG A 15 7.36 -7.39 -1.46
N ASP A 16 8.00 -6.48 -0.73
CA ASP A 16 8.92 -6.85 0.34
C ASP A 16 8.20 -7.51 1.52
N LEU A 17 6.91 -7.23 1.70
CA LEU A 17 6.12 -7.89 2.73
C LEU A 17 5.98 -9.38 2.49
N LYS A 18 6.06 -9.82 1.25
CA LYS A 18 5.94 -11.23 0.84
C LYS A 18 4.68 -11.89 1.38
N ARG A 19 3.60 -11.11 1.46
CA ARG A 19 2.29 -11.59 1.90
C ARG A 19 1.34 -11.62 0.73
N SER A 20 0.45 -12.60 0.73
CA SER A 20 -0.58 -12.67 -0.31
C SER A 20 -1.60 -11.55 -0.15
N GLU A 21 -1.86 -11.12 1.09
CA GLU A 21 -2.76 -10.01 1.39
C GLU A 21 -2.17 -9.15 2.50
N PHE A 22 -2.44 -7.85 2.44
CA PHE A 22 -1.98 -6.91 3.45
C PHE A 22 -2.95 -5.74 3.57
N THR A 23 -2.81 -4.96 4.65
CA THR A 23 -3.63 -3.78 4.86
C THR A 23 -2.80 -2.52 4.58
N ARG A 24 -3.49 -1.38 4.48
CA ARG A 24 -2.79 -0.10 4.33
C ARG A 24 -1.88 0.16 5.53
N ASP A 25 -2.33 -0.22 6.73
CA ASP A 25 -1.52 -0.03 7.93
C ASP A 25 -0.22 -0.82 7.86
N ASP A 26 -0.27 -2.03 7.30
CA ASP A 26 0.94 -2.84 7.13
C ASP A 26 1.96 -2.12 6.26
N LEU A 27 1.50 -1.53 5.16
CA LEU A 27 2.39 -0.81 4.26
C LEU A 27 2.90 0.49 4.87
N ALA A 28 2.04 1.22 5.57
CA ALA A 28 2.45 2.47 6.21
C ALA A 28 3.53 2.19 7.26
N ALA A 29 3.38 1.11 8.02
CA ALA A 29 4.38 0.72 9.00
C ALA A 29 5.70 0.33 8.33
N GLU A 30 5.62 -0.37 7.21
CA GLU A 30 6.82 -0.77 6.47
C GLU A 30 7.57 0.43 5.93
N LEU A 31 6.83 1.43 5.43
CA LEU A 31 7.42 2.63 4.86
C LEU A 31 7.82 3.66 5.93
N GLY A 32 7.23 3.58 7.12
CA GLY A 32 7.53 4.50 8.20
C GLY A 32 7.09 5.92 7.94
N VAL A 33 5.95 6.12 7.27
CA VAL A 33 5.46 7.44 6.87
C VAL A 33 4.11 7.76 7.48
N GLY A 34 3.78 9.05 7.50
CA GLY A 34 2.50 9.51 8.03
C GLY A 34 1.34 9.15 7.11
N LYS A 35 0.15 9.00 7.71
CA LYS A 35 -1.04 8.59 6.98
C LYS A 35 -1.40 9.46 5.78
N PRO A 36 -1.36 10.82 5.87
CA PRO A 36 -1.74 11.65 4.73
C PRO A 36 -0.86 11.41 3.50
N LYS A 37 0.44 11.33 3.69
CA LYS A 37 1.38 11.11 2.59
C LYS A 37 1.23 9.70 2.03
N PHE A 38 1.09 8.74 2.92
CA PHE A 38 0.89 7.35 2.52
C PHE A 38 -0.38 7.20 1.70
N LYS A 39 -1.47 7.82 2.13
CA LYS A 39 -2.76 7.71 1.44
C LYS A 39 -2.66 8.17 0.00
N GLN A 40 -1.99 9.28 -0.27
CA GLN A 40 -1.83 9.80 -1.62
C GLN A 40 -1.02 8.84 -2.50
N ALA A 41 0.10 8.35 -1.97
CA ALA A 41 0.94 7.42 -2.71
C ALA A 41 0.24 6.09 -2.96
N PHE A 42 -0.49 5.62 -1.97
CA PHE A 42 -1.25 4.38 -2.07
C PHE A 42 -2.32 4.47 -3.15
N LYS A 43 -3.05 5.58 -3.17
CA LYS A 43 -4.07 5.81 -4.19
C LYS A 43 -3.46 5.81 -5.58
N ALA A 44 -2.32 6.50 -5.74
CA ALA A 44 -1.63 6.55 -7.02
C ALA A 44 -1.15 5.16 -7.45
N ALA A 45 -0.66 4.36 -6.51
CA ALA A 45 -0.24 3.00 -6.81
C ALA A 45 -1.41 2.15 -7.29
N ARG A 46 -2.58 2.31 -6.68
CA ARG A 46 -3.78 1.59 -7.11
C ARG A 46 -4.22 2.03 -8.50
N GLU A 47 -4.15 3.32 -8.79
CA GLU A 47 -4.53 3.85 -10.10
C GLU A 47 -3.62 3.35 -11.20
N ARG A 48 -2.37 3.05 -10.86
CA ARG A 48 -1.43 2.47 -11.81
C ARG A 48 -1.66 0.99 -12.07
N GLY A 49 -2.56 0.38 -11.29
CA GLY A 49 -2.86 -1.03 -11.45
C GLY A 49 -1.90 -1.98 -10.75
N GLY A 50 -1.04 -1.43 -9.87
CA GLY A 50 -0.08 -2.27 -9.14
C GLY A 50 -0.65 -2.92 -7.89
N LEU A 51 -1.78 -2.43 -7.41
CA LEU A 51 -2.43 -2.94 -6.21
C LEU A 51 -3.91 -3.15 -6.47
N GLU A 52 -4.48 -4.16 -5.85
CA GLU A 52 -5.90 -4.47 -5.98
C GLU A 52 -6.50 -4.72 -4.60
N LYS A 53 -7.70 -4.19 -4.38
CA LYS A 53 -8.44 -4.48 -3.16
C LYS A 53 -9.05 -5.87 -3.29
N VAL A 54 -8.72 -6.75 -2.35
CA VAL A 54 -9.20 -8.13 -2.38
C VAL A 54 -10.59 -8.23 -1.72
N ARG A 55 -10.72 -7.64 -0.53
CA ARG A 55 -11.95 -7.71 0.25
C ARG A 55 -11.85 -6.77 1.44
N ASP A 56 -12.99 -6.51 2.09
CA ASP A 56 -13.00 -5.80 3.36
C ASP A 56 -12.73 -6.79 4.48
N GLY A 57 -11.80 -6.44 5.39
CA GLY A 57 -11.52 -7.26 6.54
C GLY A 57 -12.60 -7.09 7.62
N ASP A 58 -12.58 -7.97 8.62
CA ASP A 58 -13.53 -7.94 9.73
C ASP A 58 -13.45 -6.63 10.53
N ASP A 59 -12.30 -5.98 10.51
CA ASP A 59 -12.06 -4.72 11.21
C ASP A 59 -12.33 -3.51 10.34
N ARG A 60 -13.04 -3.68 9.24
CA ARG A 60 -13.36 -2.64 8.24
C ARG A 60 -12.14 -2.12 7.49
N LYS A 61 -10.99 -2.75 7.64
CA LYS A 61 -9.80 -2.38 6.89
C LYS A 61 -9.76 -3.21 5.62
N GLY A 62 -9.54 -2.55 4.50
CA GLY A 62 -9.46 -3.24 3.23
C GLY A 62 -8.21 -4.11 3.15
N ARG A 63 -8.35 -5.27 2.55
CA ARG A 63 -7.22 -6.15 2.25
C ARG A 63 -6.82 -5.93 0.80
N PHE A 64 -5.53 -5.84 0.57
CA PHE A 64 -4.98 -5.55 -0.75
C PHE A 64 -3.92 -6.57 -1.13
N ARG A 65 -3.64 -6.65 -2.42
CA ARG A 65 -2.58 -7.52 -2.92
C ARG A 65 -1.86 -6.85 -4.08
N VAL A 66 -0.66 -7.31 -4.36
CA VAL A 66 0.11 -6.80 -5.50
C VAL A 66 -0.40 -7.51 -6.77
N THR A 67 -0.71 -6.71 -7.79
CA THR A 67 -1.27 -7.23 -9.04
C THR A 67 -0.33 -7.15 -10.23
N ASP A 68 0.83 -6.55 -10.06
CA ASP A 68 1.80 -6.52 -11.17
C ASP A 68 2.45 -7.89 -11.27
N GLY A 69 1.88 -8.66 -12.13
CA GLY A 69 2.37 -10.00 -12.35
C GLY A 69 3.77 -10.05 -12.93
#